data_e487c7a8d6c00569c1dc9aea7586a943
#
_entry.id   e487c7a8d6c00569c1dc9aea7586a943
#
_cell.length_a   1.000
_cell.length_b   1.000
_cell.length_c   1.000
_cell.angle_alpha   90.00
_cell.angle_beta   90.00
_cell.angle_gamma   90.00
#
_symmetry.space_group_name_H-M   'P 1'
#
loop_
_entity.id
_entity.type
_entity.pdbx_description
1 polymer ?
#
loop_
_entity_poly.entity_id
_entity_poly.type
_entity_poly.pdbx_seq_one_letter_code
_entity_poly.pdbx_strand_id
1 'polypeptide(L)' 'MEKQELTYKSAMAELENIIRTMESENCEIDRLAEYTSRATVLLKFCKESLFKTNEEVEACLEELKRLV' A
#
# COMPACT_ATOMS: atom_id res chain seq x y z
N MET A 1 21.92 -5.40 -10.53
CA MET A 1 20.89 -5.80 -9.61
C MET A 1 19.90 -4.71 -9.33
N GLU A 2 18.67 -4.98 -9.55
CA GLU A 2 17.68 -3.96 -9.45
C GLU A 2 17.06 -3.86 -8.11
N LYS A 3 16.94 -2.66 -7.64
CA LYS A 3 16.17 -2.43 -6.46
C LYS A 3 14.72 -2.34 -6.84
N GLN A 4 13.92 -3.17 -6.23
CA GLN A 4 12.51 -3.05 -6.43
C GLN A 4 11.99 -1.92 -5.59
N GLU A 5 11.50 -0.90 -6.25
CA GLU A 5 10.87 0.18 -5.53
C GLU A 5 9.46 -0.21 -5.17
N LEU A 6 9.07 0.14 -3.96
CA LEU A 6 7.73 -0.13 -3.52
C LEU A 6 6.78 0.86 -4.18
N THR A 7 5.80 0.33 -4.91
CA THR A 7 4.77 1.14 -5.54
C THR A 7 3.42 0.76 -4.93
N TYR A 8 2.42 1.59 -5.16
CA TYR A 8 1.08 1.27 -4.68
C TYR A 8 0.63 -0.09 -5.19
N LYS A 9 0.84 -0.33 -6.48
CA LYS A 9 0.43 -1.58 -7.08
C LYS A 9 1.17 -2.77 -6.49
N SER A 10 2.48 -2.65 -6.34
CA SER A 10 3.26 -3.76 -5.79
C SER A 10 2.95 -3.96 -4.31
N ALA A 11 2.70 -2.88 -3.58
CA ALA A 11 2.35 -2.99 -2.17
C ALA A 11 1.02 -3.70 -2.01
N MET A 12 0.04 -3.38 -2.85
CA MET A 12 -1.27 -4.05 -2.79
C MET A 12 -1.15 -5.52 -3.14
N ALA A 13 -0.32 -5.85 -4.13
CA ALA A 13 -0.12 -7.24 -4.51
C ALA A 13 0.52 -8.02 -3.36
N GLU A 14 1.51 -7.44 -2.73
CA GLU A 14 2.16 -8.11 -1.61
C GLU A 14 1.20 -8.25 -0.44
N LEU A 15 0.40 -7.23 -0.19
CA LEU A 15 -0.58 -7.26 0.89
C LEU A 15 -1.60 -8.37 0.68
N GLU A 16 -2.09 -8.53 -0.55
CA GLU A 16 -3.01 -9.60 -0.86
C GLU A 16 -2.40 -10.98 -0.63
N ASN A 17 -1.13 -11.12 -1.00
CA ASN A 17 -0.41 -12.36 -0.78
C ASN A 17 -0.30 -12.68 0.70
N ILE A 18 0.01 -11.66 1.49
CA ILE A 18 0.14 -11.83 2.94
C ILE A 18 -1.19 -12.26 3.54
N ILE A 19 -2.28 -11.62 3.12
CA ILE A 19 -3.59 -11.95 3.64
C ILE A 19 -3.96 -13.39 3.30
N ARG A 20 -3.68 -13.82 2.08
CA ARG A 20 -3.94 -15.21 1.69
C ARG A 20 -3.15 -16.17 2.54
N THR A 21 -1.90 -15.85 2.79
CA THR A 21 -1.05 -16.71 3.60
C THR A 21 -1.55 -16.78 5.02
N MET A 22 -2.01 -15.64 5.56
CA MET A 22 -2.52 -15.61 6.92
C MET A 22 -3.82 -16.38 7.06
N GLU A 23 -4.60 -16.45 5.99
CA GLU A 23 -5.84 -17.20 6.00
C GLU A 23 -5.60 -18.71 5.86
N SER A 24 -4.40 -19.09 5.53
CA SER A 24 -4.03 -20.48 5.41
C SER A 24 -4.08 -21.16 6.77
N GLU A 25 -4.57 -22.40 6.79
CA GLU A 25 -4.71 -23.13 8.04
C GLU A 25 -3.38 -23.48 8.66
N ASN A 26 -2.31 -23.47 7.87
CA ASN A 26 -1.00 -23.88 8.34
C ASN A 26 -0.12 -22.72 8.77
N CYS A 27 -0.69 -21.55 8.93
CA CYS A 27 0.11 -20.38 9.29
C CYS A 27 0.46 -20.43 10.77
N GLU A 28 1.74 -20.38 11.08
CA GLU A 28 2.21 -20.45 12.45
C GLU A 28 2.11 -19.07 13.11
N ILE A 29 1.96 -19.09 14.43
CA ILE A 29 1.80 -17.83 15.18
C ILE A 29 2.97 -16.91 14.98
N ASP A 30 4.19 -17.47 14.98
CA ASP A 30 5.38 -16.65 14.77
C ASP A 30 5.36 -15.98 13.42
N ARG A 31 4.88 -16.70 12.40
CA ARG A 31 4.77 -16.14 11.06
C ARG A 31 3.68 -15.09 10.99
N LEU A 32 2.61 -15.28 11.74
CA LEU A 32 1.55 -14.29 11.79
C LEU A 32 2.07 -12.94 12.27
N ALA A 33 2.93 -12.97 13.28
CA ALA A 33 3.51 -11.73 13.79
C ALA A 33 4.33 -11.02 12.72
N GLU A 34 5.14 -11.79 11.98
CA GLU A 34 5.95 -11.23 10.91
C GLU A 34 5.07 -10.66 9.80
N TYR A 35 4.06 -11.40 9.40
CA TYR A 35 3.15 -10.95 8.35
C TYR A 35 2.39 -9.71 8.77
N THR A 36 1.96 -9.66 10.02
CA THR A 36 1.23 -8.50 10.52
C THR A 36 2.12 -7.26 10.50
N SER A 37 3.38 -7.40 10.90
CA SER A 37 4.32 -6.28 10.85
C SER A 37 4.51 -5.79 9.43
N ARG A 38 4.70 -6.71 8.49
CA ARG A 38 4.90 -6.31 7.10
C ARG A 38 3.63 -5.69 6.53
N ALA A 39 2.47 -6.28 6.85
CA ALA A 39 1.20 -5.75 6.37
C ALA A 39 0.98 -4.33 6.87
N THR A 40 1.38 -4.05 8.12
CA THR A 40 1.24 -2.72 8.67
C THR A 40 2.07 -1.71 7.87
N VAL A 41 3.30 -2.08 7.52
CA VAL A 41 4.15 -1.21 6.72
C VAL A 41 3.51 -0.94 5.36
N LEU A 42 2.99 -2.00 4.73
CA LEU A 42 2.37 -1.87 3.42
C LEU A 42 1.12 -1.02 3.47
N LEU A 43 0.29 -1.21 4.50
CA LEU A 43 -0.92 -0.41 4.66
C LEU A 43 -0.59 1.06 4.85
N LYS A 44 0.42 1.33 5.64
CA LYS A 44 0.85 2.70 5.88
C LYS A 44 1.34 3.33 4.58
N PHE A 45 2.13 2.57 3.82
CA PHE A 45 2.62 3.06 2.54
C PHE A 45 1.48 3.36 1.59
N CYS A 46 0.51 2.46 1.49
CA CYS A 46 -0.63 2.65 0.60
C CYS A 46 -1.46 3.86 1.01
N LYS A 47 -1.66 4.02 2.32
CA LYS A 47 -2.41 5.15 2.82
C LYS A 47 -1.73 6.46 2.45
N GLU A 48 -0.42 6.52 2.64
CA GLU A 48 0.33 7.72 2.32
C GLU A 48 0.32 8.01 0.83
N SER A 49 0.39 6.96 0.01
CA SER A 49 0.34 7.12 -1.43
C SER A 49 -1.00 7.68 -1.88
N LEU A 50 -2.08 7.17 -1.32
CA LEU A 50 -3.41 7.65 -1.66
C LEU A 50 -3.61 9.08 -1.21
N PHE A 51 -3.11 9.41 -0.03
CA PHE A 51 -3.24 10.77 0.49
C PHE A 51 -2.51 11.76 -0.41
N LYS A 52 -1.31 11.40 -0.81
CA LYS A 52 -0.53 12.27 -1.69
C LYS A 52 -1.20 12.43 -3.04
N THR A 53 -1.72 11.34 -3.60
CA THR A 53 -2.42 11.40 -4.88
C THR A 53 -3.65 12.29 -4.77
N ASN A 54 -4.36 12.19 -3.66
CA ASN A 54 -5.55 12.99 -3.44
C ASN A 54 -5.21 14.47 -3.40
N GLU A 55 -4.10 14.82 -2.75
CA GLU A 55 -3.65 16.20 -2.71
C GLU A 55 -3.31 16.71 -4.10
N GLU A 56 -2.68 15.87 -4.90
CA GLU A 56 -2.33 16.25 -6.27
C GLU A 56 -3.56 16.48 -7.12
N VAL A 57 -4.55 15.63 -6.95
CA VAL A 57 -5.80 15.78 -7.68
C VAL A 57 -6.50 17.07 -7.28
N GLU A 58 -6.53 17.37 -6.00
CA GLU A 58 -7.16 18.60 -5.53
C GLU A 58 -6.44 19.84 -6.07
N ALA A 59 -5.12 19.80 -6.09
CA ALA A 59 -4.36 20.91 -6.64
C ALA A 59 -4.67 21.10 -8.13
N CYS A 60 -4.81 20.00 -8.84
CA CYS A 60 -5.12 20.04 -10.26
C CYS A 60 -6.51 20.65 -10.49
N LEU A 61 -7.47 20.27 -9.65
CA LEU A 61 -8.82 20.81 -9.77
C LEU A 61 -8.84 22.31 -9.49
N GLU A 62 -8.04 22.76 -8.54
CA GLU A 62 -7.93 24.17 -8.25
C GLU A 62 -7.41 24.94 -9.46
N GLU A 63 -6.41 24.37 -10.12
CA GLU A 63 -5.86 25.00 -11.31
C GLU A 63 -6.92 25.13 -12.40
N LEU A 64 -7.70 24.08 -12.59
CA LEU A 64 -8.75 24.09 -13.60
C LEU A 64 -9.78 25.15 -13.31
N LYS A 65 -10.13 25.32 -12.03
CA LYS A 65 -11.10 26.34 -11.66
C LYS A 65 -10.61 27.74 -11.98
N ARG A 66 -9.32 27.97 -11.88
CA ARG A 66 -8.76 29.28 -12.19
C ARG A 66 -8.81 29.58 -13.66
N LEU A 67 -8.73 28.54 -14.49
CA LEU A 67 -8.71 28.72 -15.93
C LEU A 67 -10.10 28.95 -16.52
N VAL A 68 -11.13 28.64 -15.80
CA VAL A 68 -12.49 28.74 -16.29
C VAL A 68 -13.12 30.12 -16.03
#